data_61932939db46200d9119dda7e8bacff3
#
_entry.id   61932939db46200d9119dda7e8bacff3
#
_cell.length_a   1.000
_cell.length_b   1.000
_cell.length_c   1.000
_cell.angle_alpha   90.00
_cell.angle_beta   90.00
_cell.angle_gamma   90.00
#
_symmetry.space_group_name_H-M   'P 1'
#
loop_
_entity.id
_entity.type
_entity.pdbx_description
1 polymer ?
#
loop_
_entity_poly.entity_id
_entity_poly.type
_entity_poly.pdbx_seq_one_letter_code
_entity_poly.pdbx_strand_id
1 'polypeptide(L)'
;MPYQLRDKPERIVCLTEEPTETLYLLGEGARVVGISAYTERPPEAKRDKPVVSAFIGGSVAKIKALEPDLVIGFSDIQADLAQQLVAENLQVLIFNQRSVQEILDTILILGRIVGKEAVARTLVEGYVARLAAAEARAQQRARRPRVYFEEWDDPMISAIGWVSELIALAGGQDVFQDRAHGKLASQRFVNASEVVERAPEVYIASWCGKPFDRKLALARDGFAALPAVRAKQVHELDPAIILQPGPACLTDGLLALERIIERV
;
A
#
# COMPACT_ATOMS: atom_id res chain seq x y z
N MET A 1 3.59 -27.63 -35.05
CA MET A 1 4.82 -27.32 -34.32
C MET A 1 4.55 -27.53 -32.83
N PRO A 2 5.48 -28.14 -32.06
CA PRO A 2 5.28 -28.40 -30.63
C PRO A 2 5.42 -27.12 -29.75
N TYR A 3 5.89 -26.00 -30.33
CA TYR A 3 6.12 -24.75 -29.62
C TYR A 3 5.07 -23.69 -30.00
N GLN A 4 4.47 -23.06 -28.99
CA GLN A 4 3.60 -21.89 -29.14
C GLN A 4 4.34 -20.67 -28.62
N LEU A 5 4.29 -19.58 -29.38
CA LEU A 5 4.80 -18.28 -28.90
C LEU A 5 3.80 -17.70 -27.92
N ARG A 6 4.23 -17.50 -26.67
CA ARG A 6 3.50 -16.76 -25.64
C ARG A 6 4.30 -15.51 -25.33
N ASP A 7 3.77 -14.38 -25.67
CA ASP A 7 4.41 -13.07 -25.51
C ASP A 7 4.06 -12.39 -24.18
N LYS A 8 3.08 -12.94 -23.46
CA LYS A 8 2.59 -12.40 -22.18
C LYS A 8 1.92 -13.49 -21.34
N PRO A 9 1.90 -13.32 -19.99
CA PRO A 9 1.25 -14.28 -19.11
C PRO A 9 -0.27 -14.27 -19.29
N GLU A 10 -0.87 -15.45 -19.22
CA GLU A 10 -2.31 -15.66 -19.35
C GLU A 10 -2.98 -16.04 -18.02
N ARG A 11 -2.20 -16.57 -17.05
CA ARG A 11 -2.69 -17.05 -15.76
C ARG A 11 -1.84 -16.48 -14.63
N ILE A 12 -2.29 -15.38 -14.05
CA ILE A 12 -1.54 -14.62 -13.07
C ILE A 12 -2.12 -14.85 -11.67
N VAL A 13 -1.27 -15.22 -10.71
CA VAL A 13 -1.59 -15.21 -9.29
C VAL A 13 -1.01 -13.94 -8.67
N CYS A 14 -1.84 -13.18 -7.96
CA CYS A 14 -1.44 -11.99 -7.22
C CYS A 14 -1.40 -12.31 -5.72
N LEU A 15 -0.21 -12.28 -5.11
CA LEU A 15 -0.02 -12.60 -3.69
C LEU A 15 -0.39 -11.45 -2.75
N THR A 16 -0.58 -10.23 -3.32
CA THR A 16 -0.99 -9.01 -2.63
C THR A 16 -2.08 -8.29 -3.44
N GLU A 17 -2.60 -7.20 -2.92
CA GLU A 17 -3.78 -6.53 -3.49
C GLU A 17 -3.45 -5.63 -4.67
N GLU A 18 -2.34 -4.87 -4.58
CA GLU A 18 -1.99 -3.82 -5.54
C GLU A 18 -1.80 -4.32 -6.98
N PRO A 19 -1.20 -5.52 -7.26
CA PRO A 19 -1.16 -6.03 -8.63
C PRO A 19 -2.54 -6.48 -9.10
N THR A 20 -3.42 -6.97 -8.19
CA THR A 20 -4.80 -7.32 -8.53
C THR A 20 -5.55 -6.08 -9.02
N GLU A 21 -5.60 -5.01 -8.21
CA GLU A 21 -6.27 -3.75 -8.59
C GLU A 21 -5.70 -3.21 -9.91
N THR A 22 -4.36 -3.18 -10.04
CA THR A 22 -3.70 -2.69 -11.24
C THR A 22 -4.11 -3.48 -12.48
N LEU A 23 -4.09 -4.81 -12.44
CA LEU A 23 -4.47 -5.65 -13.58
C LEU A 23 -5.95 -5.47 -13.97
N TYR A 24 -6.85 -5.30 -13.01
CA TYR A 24 -8.25 -4.99 -13.32
C TYR A 24 -8.41 -3.62 -13.98
N LEU A 25 -7.69 -2.59 -13.49
CA LEU A 25 -7.70 -1.25 -14.11
C LEU A 25 -7.09 -1.25 -15.53
N LEU A 26 -6.16 -2.16 -15.82
CA LEU A 26 -5.62 -2.37 -17.16
C LEU A 26 -6.56 -3.18 -18.08
N GLY A 27 -7.71 -3.64 -17.58
CA GLY A 27 -8.65 -4.49 -18.33
C GLY A 27 -8.23 -5.95 -18.43
N GLU A 28 -7.28 -6.40 -17.62
CA GLU A 28 -6.70 -7.75 -17.64
C GLU A 28 -7.11 -8.61 -16.43
N GLY A 29 -8.18 -8.24 -15.73
CA GLY A 29 -8.72 -8.99 -14.59
C GLY A 29 -9.08 -10.45 -14.90
N ALA A 30 -9.39 -10.77 -16.16
CA ALA A 30 -9.65 -12.14 -16.59
C ALA A 30 -8.42 -13.05 -16.44
N ARG A 31 -7.20 -12.50 -16.56
CA ARG A 31 -5.93 -13.23 -16.38
C ARG A 31 -5.60 -13.52 -14.92
N VAL A 32 -6.19 -12.78 -13.98
CA VAL A 32 -6.01 -13.04 -12.54
C VAL A 32 -6.74 -14.31 -12.18
N VAL A 33 -6.00 -15.35 -11.76
CA VAL A 33 -6.55 -16.68 -11.42
C VAL A 33 -6.51 -16.98 -9.92
N GLY A 34 -5.81 -16.17 -9.12
CA GLY A 34 -5.74 -16.30 -7.65
C GLY A 34 -5.32 -15.00 -7.00
N ILE A 35 -5.82 -14.74 -5.79
CA ILE A 35 -5.66 -13.47 -5.08
C ILE A 35 -5.27 -13.66 -3.62
N SER A 36 -4.88 -12.56 -2.96
CA SER A 36 -4.70 -12.46 -1.51
C SER A 36 -6.04 -12.40 -0.77
N ALA A 37 -6.07 -12.91 0.46
CA ALA A 37 -7.21 -12.76 1.38
C ALA A 37 -7.53 -11.30 1.71
N TYR A 38 -6.55 -10.42 1.58
CA TYR A 38 -6.67 -8.98 1.84
C TYR A 38 -7.11 -8.18 0.62
N THR A 39 -7.34 -8.83 -0.54
CA THR A 39 -7.83 -8.14 -1.74
C THR A 39 -9.23 -7.58 -1.49
N GLU A 40 -9.34 -6.26 -1.43
CA GLU A 40 -10.61 -5.53 -1.32
C GLU A 40 -10.98 -4.82 -2.63
N ARG A 41 -9.99 -4.62 -3.50
CA ARG A 41 -10.15 -3.83 -4.73
C ARG A 41 -9.65 -4.58 -5.97
N PRO A 42 -10.48 -4.64 -7.03
CA PRO A 42 -11.90 -4.26 -7.03
C PRO A 42 -12.75 -5.34 -6.30
N PRO A 43 -13.95 -5.02 -5.79
CA PRO A 43 -14.77 -5.95 -5.02
C PRO A 43 -15.14 -7.24 -5.75
N GLU A 44 -15.25 -7.19 -7.07
CA GLU A 44 -15.52 -8.37 -7.92
C GLU A 44 -14.36 -9.38 -7.87
N ALA A 45 -13.10 -8.94 -7.71
CA ALA A 45 -11.98 -9.85 -7.62
C ALA A 45 -12.12 -10.79 -6.40
N LYS A 46 -12.51 -10.24 -5.25
CA LYS A 46 -12.72 -11.02 -4.01
C LYS A 46 -13.87 -12.02 -4.14
N ARG A 47 -14.92 -11.66 -4.88
CA ARG A 47 -16.06 -12.54 -5.12
C ARG A 47 -15.75 -13.67 -6.11
N ASP A 48 -14.98 -13.36 -7.15
CA ASP A 48 -14.87 -14.19 -8.35
C ASP A 48 -13.58 -15.02 -8.41
N LYS A 49 -12.57 -14.70 -7.55
CA LYS A 49 -11.27 -15.35 -7.59
C LYS A 49 -10.96 -16.12 -6.29
N PRO A 50 -10.32 -17.29 -6.40
CA PRO A 50 -9.93 -18.07 -5.22
C PRO A 50 -8.84 -17.35 -4.43
N VAL A 51 -8.95 -17.40 -3.09
CA VAL A 51 -7.93 -16.90 -2.16
C VAL A 51 -6.86 -17.97 -1.98
N VAL A 52 -5.61 -17.60 -2.27
CA VAL A 52 -4.45 -18.52 -2.24
C VAL A 52 -3.32 -18.05 -1.32
N SER A 53 -3.34 -16.80 -0.91
CA SER A 53 -2.33 -16.19 -0.03
C SER A 53 -2.97 -15.30 1.04
N ALA A 54 -2.18 -15.02 2.08
CA ALA A 54 -2.38 -13.95 3.03
C ALA A 54 -1.21 -12.95 2.87
N PHE A 55 -1.08 -11.98 3.79
CA PHE A 55 -0.07 -10.93 3.63
C PHE A 55 1.37 -11.47 3.64
N ILE A 56 1.72 -12.38 4.57
CA ILE A 56 3.07 -12.94 4.72
C ILE A 56 3.20 -14.25 3.95
N GLY A 57 2.21 -15.10 4.02
CA GLY A 57 2.27 -16.47 3.52
C GLY A 57 1.19 -16.81 2.52
N GLY A 58 1.31 -18.02 1.95
CA GLY A 58 0.35 -18.55 0.99
C GLY A 58 0.41 -20.07 0.91
N SER A 59 -0.59 -20.65 0.27
CA SER A 59 -0.63 -22.08 0.04
C SER A 59 -0.01 -22.44 -1.31
N VAL A 60 1.22 -22.93 -1.29
CA VAL A 60 1.92 -23.39 -2.51
C VAL A 60 1.05 -24.39 -3.29
N ALA A 61 0.39 -25.32 -2.60
CA ALA A 61 -0.48 -26.32 -3.23
C ALA A 61 -1.68 -25.67 -3.95
N LYS A 62 -2.34 -24.68 -3.33
CA LYS A 62 -3.45 -23.97 -3.98
C LYS A 62 -2.96 -23.14 -5.17
N ILE A 63 -1.81 -22.48 -5.04
CA ILE A 63 -1.22 -21.69 -6.12
C ILE A 63 -0.89 -22.61 -7.32
N LYS A 64 -0.21 -23.73 -7.09
CA LYS A 64 0.09 -24.72 -8.15
C LYS A 64 -1.14 -25.27 -8.84
N ALA A 65 -2.21 -25.56 -8.08
CA ALA A 65 -3.45 -26.09 -8.64
C ALA A 65 -4.15 -25.12 -9.61
N LEU A 66 -3.80 -23.83 -9.56
CA LEU A 66 -4.27 -22.84 -10.53
C LEU A 66 -3.44 -22.78 -11.81
N GLU A 67 -2.37 -23.56 -11.90
CA GLU A 67 -1.47 -23.61 -13.08
C GLU A 67 -1.08 -22.20 -13.57
N PRO A 68 -0.53 -21.33 -12.70
CA PRO A 68 -0.15 -19.98 -13.10
C PRO A 68 1.10 -20.03 -13.99
N ASP A 69 1.15 -19.14 -14.97
CA ASP A 69 2.36 -18.86 -15.75
C ASP A 69 3.15 -17.66 -15.21
N LEU A 70 2.55 -16.90 -14.26
CA LEU A 70 3.23 -15.87 -13.48
C LEU A 70 2.61 -15.74 -12.08
N VAL A 71 3.46 -15.66 -11.06
CA VAL A 71 3.07 -15.28 -9.69
C VAL A 71 3.70 -13.93 -9.37
N ILE A 72 2.89 -12.97 -8.91
CA ILE A 72 3.33 -11.62 -8.55
C ILE A 72 3.18 -11.44 -7.04
N GLY A 73 4.25 -11.01 -6.39
CA GLY A 73 4.27 -10.73 -4.95
C GLY A 73 4.95 -9.40 -4.63
N PHE A 74 5.04 -9.11 -3.34
CA PHE A 74 5.55 -7.86 -2.82
C PHE A 74 6.53 -8.07 -1.67
N SER A 75 7.70 -7.43 -1.80
CA SER A 75 8.71 -7.21 -0.77
C SER A 75 9.37 -8.46 -0.15
N ASP A 76 10.32 -8.19 0.72
CA ASP A 76 11.06 -9.16 1.53
C ASP A 76 10.15 -10.01 2.45
N ILE A 77 8.99 -9.49 2.82
CA ILE A 77 8.02 -10.18 3.68
C ILE A 77 7.50 -11.49 3.04
N GLN A 78 7.55 -11.60 1.71
CA GLN A 78 7.16 -12.81 0.96
C GLN A 78 8.34 -13.61 0.42
N ALA A 79 9.58 -13.33 0.86
CA ALA A 79 10.78 -13.99 0.35
C ALA A 79 10.73 -15.51 0.52
N ASP A 80 10.30 -16.00 1.68
CA ASP A 80 10.21 -17.44 1.97
C ASP A 80 9.15 -18.12 1.08
N LEU A 81 8.01 -17.46 0.85
CA LEU A 81 6.99 -17.98 -0.07
C LEU A 81 7.50 -18.00 -1.51
N ALA A 82 8.19 -16.93 -1.94
CA ALA A 82 8.79 -16.86 -3.28
C ALA A 82 9.82 -17.99 -3.50
N GLN A 83 10.67 -18.27 -2.51
CA GLN A 83 11.62 -19.38 -2.57
C GLN A 83 10.91 -20.73 -2.76
N GLN A 84 9.84 -20.99 -2.01
CA GLN A 84 9.05 -22.22 -2.12
C GLN A 84 8.41 -22.35 -3.51
N LEU A 85 7.85 -21.26 -4.05
CA LEU A 85 7.21 -21.26 -5.36
C LEU A 85 8.22 -21.50 -6.48
N VAL A 86 9.42 -20.91 -6.41
CA VAL A 86 10.52 -21.14 -7.35
C VAL A 86 10.99 -22.60 -7.30
N ALA A 87 11.08 -23.19 -6.09
CA ALA A 87 11.44 -24.61 -5.94
C ALA A 87 10.40 -25.56 -6.59
N GLU A 88 9.16 -25.10 -6.75
CA GLU A 88 8.08 -25.80 -7.45
C GLU A 88 7.98 -25.45 -8.95
N ASN A 89 9.04 -24.86 -9.52
CA ASN A 89 9.17 -24.45 -10.92
C ASN A 89 8.13 -23.40 -11.38
N LEU A 90 7.62 -22.56 -10.49
CA LEU A 90 6.76 -21.45 -10.86
C LEU A 90 7.58 -20.20 -11.18
N GLN A 91 7.12 -19.39 -12.15
CA GLN A 91 7.68 -18.08 -12.45
C GLN A 91 7.20 -17.09 -11.39
N VAL A 92 8.13 -16.44 -10.69
CA VAL A 92 7.81 -15.50 -9.60
C VAL A 92 8.44 -14.15 -9.86
N LEU A 93 7.66 -13.09 -9.73
CA LEU A 93 8.10 -11.70 -9.78
C LEU A 93 7.75 -11.02 -8.45
N ILE A 94 8.76 -10.57 -7.73
CA ILE A 94 8.58 -9.80 -6.49
C ILE A 94 8.90 -8.34 -6.77
N PHE A 95 7.90 -7.49 -6.57
CA PHE A 95 8.07 -6.05 -6.52
C PHE A 95 8.47 -5.59 -5.12
N ASN A 96 9.05 -4.38 -5.01
CA ASN A 96 9.49 -3.85 -3.72
C ASN A 96 9.42 -2.32 -3.68
N GLN A 97 8.33 -1.76 -4.22
CA GLN A 97 8.10 -0.32 -4.26
C GLN A 97 7.94 0.25 -2.84
N ARG A 98 8.65 1.34 -2.55
CA ARG A 98 8.67 2.01 -1.24
C ARG A 98 8.38 3.51 -1.33
N SER A 99 8.23 4.04 -2.54
CA SER A 99 7.94 5.45 -2.83
C SER A 99 6.77 5.58 -3.80
N VAL A 100 6.20 6.76 -3.88
CA VAL A 100 5.15 7.10 -4.86
C VAL A 100 5.67 6.89 -6.29
N GLN A 101 6.92 7.28 -6.57
CA GLN A 101 7.51 7.07 -7.89
C GLN A 101 7.60 5.59 -8.25
N GLU A 102 8.07 4.75 -7.34
CA GLU A 102 8.19 3.31 -7.57
C GLU A 102 6.82 2.62 -7.75
N ILE A 103 5.75 3.15 -7.12
CA ILE A 103 4.38 2.70 -7.38
C ILE A 103 3.97 2.99 -8.83
N LEU A 104 4.22 4.21 -9.32
CA LEU A 104 3.94 4.59 -10.70
C LEU A 104 4.73 3.72 -11.69
N ASP A 105 6.01 3.48 -11.41
CA ASP A 105 6.87 2.62 -12.22
C ASP A 105 6.37 1.17 -12.25
N THR A 106 5.91 0.64 -11.11
CA THR A 106 5.33 -0.71 -11.00
C THR A 106 4.09 -0.85 -11.89
N ILE A 107 3.20 0.14 -11.90
CA ILE A 107 2.01 0.14 -12.77
C ILE A 107 2.42 0.08 -14.25
N LEU A 108 3.43 0.87 -14.66
CA LEU A 108 3.96 0.84 -16.02
C LEU A 108 4.61 -0.49 -16.39
N ILE A 109 5.34 -1.12 -15.46
CA ILE A 109 5.96 -2.43 -15.65
C ILE A 109 4.87 -3.49 -15.83
N LEU A 110 3.84 -3.51 -14.99
CA LEU A 110 2.71 -4.43 -15.11
C LEU A 110 2.00 -4.25 -16.46
N GLY A 111 1.80 -3.00 -16.90
CA GLY A 111 1.25 -2.71 -18.22
C GLY A 111 2.06 -3.36 -19.37
N ARG A 112 3.39 -3.30 -19.30
CA ARG A 112 4.28 -3.95 -20.30
C ARG A 112 4.16 -5.46 -20.24
N ILE A 113 4.17 -6.06 -19.04
CA ILE A 113 4.08 -7.50 -18.85
C ILE A 113 2.81 -8.07 -19.49
N VAL A 114 1.69 -7.36 -19.41
CA VAL A 114 0.41 -7.82 -19.95
C VAL A 114 0.05 -7.24 -21.32
N GLY A 115 0.96 -6.48 -21.95
CA GLY A 115 0.76 -5.88 -23.28
C GLY A 115 -0.27 -4.75 -23.29
N LYS A 116 -0.30 -3.94 -22.22
CA LYS A 116 -1.21 -2.79 -22.03
C LYS A 116 -0.46 -1.49 -21.74
N GLU A 117 0.68 -1.27 -22.37
CA GLU A 117 1.56 -0.12 -22.12
C GLU A 117 0.84 1.22 -22.31
N ALA A 118 0.01 1.35 -23.35
CA ALA A 118 -0.71 2.60 -23.61
C ALA A 118 -1.74 2.89 -22.52
N VAL A 119 -2.48 1.86 -22.06
CA VAL A 119 -3.47 1.98 -20.99
C VAL A 119 -2.78 2.33 -19.67
N ALA A 120 -1.69 1.63 -19.33
CA ALA A 120 -0.90 1.91 -18.12
C ALA A 120 -0.34 3.34 -18.12
N ARG A 121 0.16 3.82 -19.26
CA ARG A 121 0.66 5.20 -19.42
C ARG A 121 -0.45 6.22 -19.14
N THR A 122 -1.61 6.07 -19.77
CA THR A 122 -2.76 6.97 -19.54
C THR A 122 -3.19 6.97 -18.07
N LEU A 123 -3.21 5.80 -17.43
CA LEU A 123 -3.54 5.66 -16.02
C LEU A 123 -2.53 6.40 -15.13
N VAL A 124 -1.24 6.20 -15.37
CA VAL A 124 -0.16 6.85 -14.62
C VAL A 124 -0.15 8.36 -14.84
N GLU A 125 -0.35 8.83 -16.07
CA GLU A 125 -0.47 10.27 -16.35
C GLU A 125 -1.62 10.92 -15.57
N GLY A 126 -2.75 10.21 -15.42
CA GLY A 126 -3.85 10.65 -14.56
C GLY A 126 -3.47 10.73 -13.08
N TYR A 127 -2.69 9.78 -12.57
CA TYR A 127 -2.18 9.83 -11.20
C TYR A 127 -1.18 10.96 -11.00
N VAL A 128 -0.23 11.14 -11.92
CA VAL A 128 0.73 12.26 -11.87
C VAL A 128 0.01 13.61 -11.83
N ALA A 129 -1.01 13.81 -12.67
CA ALA A 129 -1.81 15.03 -12.66
C ALA A 129 -2.54 15.23 -11.30
N ARG A 130 -3.06 14.16 -10.70
CA ARG A 130 -3.70 14.21 -9.37
C ARG A 130 -2.69 14.59 -8.27
N LEU A 131 -1.52 13.97 -8.27
CA LEU A 131 -0.45 14.25 -7.30
C LEU A 131 0.02 15.71 -7.43
N ALA A 132 0.24 16.20 -8.64
CA ALA A 132 0.61 17.59 -8.89
C ALA A 132 -0.47 18.58 -8.42
N ALA A 133 -1.74 18.26 -8.63
CA ALA A 133 -2.85 19.08 -8.14
C ALA A 133 -2.93 19.10 -6.61
N ALA A 134 -2.67 17.97 -5.93
CA ALA A 134 -2.61 17.90 -4.48
C ALA A 134 -1.43 18.75 -3.93
N GLU A 135 -0.26 18.60 -4.53
CA GLU A 135 0.92 19.39 -4.17
C GLU A 135 0.67 20.90 -4.32
N ALA A 136 0.06 21.33 -5.43
CA ALA A 136 -0.29 22.74 -5.64
C ALA A 136 -1.24 23.27 -4.57
N ARG A 137 -2.23 22.47 -4.12
CA ARG A 137 -3.10 22.84 -2.99
C ARG A 137 -2.32 22.91 -1.68
N ALA A 138 -1.44 21.95 -1.44
CA ALA A 138 -0.59 21.89 -0.25
C ALA A 138 0.34 23.12 -0.13
N GLN A 139 0.87 23.61 -1.25
CA GLN A 139 1.73 24.80 -1.30
C GLN A 139 0.99 26.11 -0.94
N GLN A 140 -0.34 26.14 -1.12
CA GLN A 140 -1.16 27.30 -0.77
C GLN A 140 -1.55 27.36 0.72
N ARG A 141 -1.25 26.31 1.49
CA ARG A 141 -1.54 26.27 2.93
C ARG A 141 -0.61 27.20 3.70
N ALA A 142 -1.19 27.98 4.63
CA ALA A 142 -0.43 28.86 5.51
C ALA A 142 0.51 28.09 6.47
N ARG A 143 0.14 26.85 6.80
CA ARG A 143 0.94 25.95 7.64
C ARG A 143 0.69 24.50 7.27
N ARG A 144 1.64 23.63 7.66
CA ARG A 144 1.53 22.18 7.53
C ARG A 144 1.39 21.56 8.92
N PRO A 145 0.24 20.96 9.27
CA PRO A 145 0.09 20.31 10.57
C PRO A 145 1.03 19.10 10.70
N ARG A 146 1.54 18.89 11.91
CA ARG A 146 2.36 17.72 12.23
C ARG A 146 1.48 16.48 12.34
N VAL A 147 1.78 15.46 11.53
CA VAL A 147 1.01 14.22 11.41
C VAL A 147 1.82 13.06 11.96
N TYR A 148 1.27 12.32 12.91
CA TYR A 148 1.73 11.00 13.27
C TYR A 148 0.85 9.98 12.54
N PHE A 149 1.47 9.17 11.70
CA PHE A 149 0.83 8.02 11.09
C PHE A 149 1.34 6.75 11.75
N GLU A 150 0.43 5.85 12.15
CA GLU A 150 0.74 4.58 12.79
C GLU A 150 0.24 3.42 11.93
N GLU A 151 1.20 2.65 11.39
CA GLU A 151 0.94 1.49 10.53
C GLU A 151 0.60 0.23 11.35
N TRP A 152 1.14 0.14 12.57
CA TRP A 152 0.97 -0.97 13.50
C TRP A 152 1.20 -0.52 14.94
N ASP A 153 0.59 -1.22 15.90
CA ASP A 153 0.53 -0.81 17.30
C ASP A 153 1.58 -1.43 18.23
N ASP A 154 2.01 -2.67 17.97
CA ASP A 154 2.99 -3.37 18.81
C ASP A 154 3.85 -4.35 18.00
N PRO A 155 5.14 -4.02 17.77
CA PRO A 155 5.75 -2.72 18.06
C PRO A 155 5.10 -1.58 17.25
N MET A 156 5.09 -0.35 17.81
CA MET A 156 4.57 0.81 17.10
C MET A 156 5.42 1.08 15.86
N ILE A 157 4.78 1.13 14.67
CA ILE A 157 5.44 1.37 13.39
C ILE A 157 4.93 2.68 12.79
N SER A 158 5.84 3.61 12.48
CA SER A 158 5.53 4.86 11.81
C SER A 158 5.33 4.66 10.30
N ALA A 159 4.92 5.73 9.60
CA ALA A 159 4.65 5.74 8.17
C ALA A 159 5.77 5.12 7.33
N ILE A 160 5.39 4.32 6.35
CA ILE A 160 6.29 3.87 5.28
C ILE A 160 6.47 4.98 4.22
N GLY A 161 7.52 4.89 3.41
CA GLY A 161 7.96 5.93 2.47
C GLY A 161 6.82 6.57 1.67
N TRP A 162 6.06 5.79 0.90
CA TRP A 162 4.95 6.35 0.10
C TRP A 162 3.87 7.02 0.94
N VAL A 163 3.58 6.53 2.16
CA VAL A 163 2.59 7.17 3.05
C VAL A 163 3.10 8.52 3.54
N SER A 164 4.37 8.60 3.94
CA SER A 164 5.02 9.84 4.34
C SER A 164 5.03 10.88 3.20
N GLU A 165 5.32 10.43 1.95
CA GLU A 165 5.26 11.26 0.75
C GLU A 165 3.82 11.75 0.48
N LEU A 166 2.80 10.87 0.61
CA LEU A 166 1.40 11.23 0.43
C LEU A 166 0.90 12.21 1.51
N ILE A 167 1.37 12.09 2.76
CA ILE A 167 1.09 13.08 3.82
C ILE A 167 1.65 14.45 3.42
N ALA A 168 2.86 14.50 2.87
CA ALA A 168 3.46 15.76 2.41
C ALA A 168 2.69 16.36 1.23
N LEU A 169 2.28 15.54 0.26
CA LEU A 169 1.45 15.95 -0.88
C LEU A 169 0.05 16.41 -0.46
N ALA A 170 -0.52 15.83 0.59
CA ALA A 170 -1.78 16.27 1.18
C ALA A 170 -1.66 17.56 2.03
N GLY A 171 -0.46 18.09 2.21
CA GLY A 171 -0.20 19.34 2.94
C GLY A 171 0.09 19.18 4.42
N GLY A 172 0.38 17.96 4.90
CA GLY A 172 0.86 17.67 6.25
C GLY A 172 2.39 17.62 6.33
N GLN A 173 2.88 17.39 7.55
CA GLN A 173 4.28 17.08 7.83
C GLN A 173 4.32 15.80 8.67
N ASP A 174 4.80 14.71 8.10
CA ASP A 174 5.02 13.47 8.85
C ASP A 174 6.09 13.70 9.91
N VAL A 175 5.73 13.45 11.18
CA VAL A 175 6.65 13.67 12.30
C VAL A 175 7.79 12.66 12.34
N PHE A 176 7.68 11.54 11.62
CA PHE A 176 8.71 10.51 11.49
C PHE A 176 9.25 10.38 10.06
N GLN A 177 9.19 11.44 9.26
CA GLN A 177 9.73 11.45 7.89
C GLN A 177 11.19 10.99 7.82
N ASP A 178 11.97 11.26 8.87
CA ASP A 178 13.38 10.82 9.02
C ASP A 178 13.54 9.30 9.03
N ARG A 179 12.49 8.53 9.33
CA ARG A 179 12.50 7.06 9.36
C ARG A 179 11.74 6.42 8.19
N ALA A 180 10.92 7.17 7.49
CA ALA A 180 9.96 6.67 6.50
C ALA A 180 10.61 5.83 5.39
N HIS A 181 11.84 6.15 5.00
CA HIS A 181 12.61 5.43 3.97
C HIS A 181 13.43 4.23 4.49
N GLY A 182 13.19 3.82 5.74
CA GLY A 182 13.76 2.57 6.29
C GLY A 182 13.33 1.36 5.46
N LYS A 183 14.30 0.55 5.05
CA LYS A 183 14.07 -0.63 4.17
C LYS A 183 13.25 -1.71 4.86
N LEU A 184 13.42 -1.86 6.17
CA LEU A 184 12.72 -2.85 7.00
C LEU A 184 11.73 -2.16 7.94
N ALA A 185 10.65 -2.84 8.30
CA ALA A 185 9.70 -2.33 9.29
C ALA A 185 10.36 -1.96 10.62
N SER A 186 11.35 -2.74 11.07
CA SER A 186 12.11 -2.48 12.30
C SER A 186 12.85 -1.14 12.33
N GLN A 187 13.21 -0.59 11.18
CA GLN A 187 13.85 0.73 11.06
C GLN A 187 12.85 1.89 11.24
N ARG A 188 11.54 1.59 11.24
CA ARG A 188 10.45 2.53 11.45
C ARG A 188 9.77 2.38 12.81
N PHE A 189 10.33 1.51 13.68
CA PHE A 189 9.83 1.36 15.04
C PHE A 189 10.00 2.66 15.83
N VAL A 190 8.95 3.03 16.53
CA VAL A 190 8.90 4.20 17.40
C VAL A 190 8.36 3.80 18.77
N ASN A 191 8.53 4.65 19.77
CA ASN A 191 7.95 4.46 21.08
C ASN A 191 7.08 5.66 21.51
N ALA A 192 6.31 5.48 22.56
CA ALA A 192 5.36 6.48 23.02
C ALA A 192 6.03 7.82 23.37
N SER A 193 7.21 7.81 24.01
CA SER A 193 7.91 9.04 24.40
C SER A 193 8.37 9.84 23.16
N GLU A 194 8.82 9.18 22.09
CA GLU A 194 9.20 9.85 20.84
C GLU A 194 7.99 10.52 20.17
N VAL A 195 6.82 9.86 20.18
CA VAL A 195 5.58 10.44 19.64
C VAL A 195 5.17 11.67 20.45
N VAL A 196 5.25 11.58 21.78
CA VAL A 196 4.94 12.71 22.70
C VAL A 196 5.89 13.88 22.46
N GLU A 197 7.20 13.63 22.32
CA GLU A 197 8.19 14.68 22.05
C GLU A 197 7.93 15.39 20.73
N ARG A 198 7.54 14.67 19.67
CA ARG A 198 7.23 15.23 18.34
C ARG A 198 5.88 15.95 18.29
N ALA A 199 5.05 15.80 19.32
CA ALA A 199 3.81 16.54 19.55
C ALA A 199 2.92 16.66 18.29
N PRO A 200 2.44 15.57 17.69
CA PRO A 200 1.60 15.62 16.50
C PRO A 200 0.27 16.33 16.74
N GLU A 201 -0.20 17.06 15.74
CA GLU A 201 -1.48 17.76 15.71
C GLU A 201 -2.59 16.91 15.09
N VAL A 202 -2.19 15.90 14.31
CA VAL A 202 -3.06 14.88 13.74
C VAL A 202 -2.47 13.51 14.04
N TYR A 203 -3.30 12.57 14.47
CA TYR A 203 -2.94 11.17 14.63
C TYR A 203 -3.79 10.32 13.68
N ILE A 204 -3.16 9.64 12.74
CA ILE A 204 -3.81 8.73 11.79
C ILE A 204 -3.32 7.32 12.08
N ALA A 205 -4.24 6.41 12.40
CA ALA A 205 -3.96 5.00 12.55
C ALA A 205 -4.49 4.22 11.34
N SER A 206 -3.69 3.30 10.83
CA SER A 206 -4.07 2.40 9.76
C SER A 206 -3.40 1.05 10.03
N TRP A 207 -4.02 0.21 10.86
CA TRP A 207 -3.42 -1.04 11.30
C TRP A 207 -3.71 -2.14 10.29
N CYS A 208 -2.65 -2.70 9.72
CA CYS A 208 -2.75 -3.74 8.70
C CYS A 208 -3.37 -5.03 9.27
N GLY A 209 -4.54 -5.41 8.74
CA GLY A 209 -5.19 -6.68 9.09
C GLY A 209 -6.00 -6.70 10.39
N LYS A 210 -6.14 -5.57 11.11
CA LYS A 210 -6.99 -5.45 12.28
C LYS A 210 -7.60 -4.05 12.44
N PRO A 211 -8.78 -3.91 13.07
CA PRO A 211 -9.37 -2.61 13.36
C PRO A 211 -8.50 -1.79 14.32
N PHE A 212 -8.58 -0.47 14.21
CA PHE A 212 -7.94 0.44 15.15
C PHE A 212 -8.62 0.42 16.52
N ASP A 213 -7.90 -0.04 17.55
CA ASP A 213 -8.36 0.09 18.93
C ASP A 213 -7.95 1.46 19.48
N ARG A 214 -8.82 2.44 19.31
CA ARG A 214 -8.61 3.81 19.80
C ARG A 214 -8.35 3.85 21.31
N LYS A 215 -9.04 3.02 22.11
CA LYS A 215 -8.89 3.01 23.56
C LYS A 215 -7.51 2.53 23.96
N LEU A 216 -7.07 1.43 23.36
CA LEU A 216 -5.73 0.87 23.56
C LEU A 216 -4.65 1.91 23.17
N ALA A 217 -4.77 2.48 21.98
CA ALA A 217 -3.79 3.44 21.46
C ALA A 217 -3.66 4.69 22.34
N LEU A 218 -4.80 5.25 22.79
CA LEU A 218 -4.80 6.48 23.60
C LEU A 218 -4.49 6.24 25.10
N ALA A 219 -4.45 5.00 25.56
CA ALA A 219 -4.03 4.63 26.91
C ALA A 219 -2.51 4.63 27.11
N ARG A 220 -1.73 4.79 26.03
CA ARG A 220 -0.26 4.86 26.08
C ARG A 220 0.20 6.10 26.86
N ASP A 221 1.34 5.96 27.55
CA ASP A 221 1.90 7.03 28.38
C ASP A 221 2.09 8.33 27.58
N GLY A 222 1.53 9.41 28.11
CA GLY A 222 1.62 10.75 27.52
C GLY A 222 0.65 11.04 26.36
N PHE A 223 -0.03 10.04 25.76
CA PHE A 223 -0.90 10.24 24.60
C PHE A 223 -2.10 11.14 24.88
N ALA A 224 -2.66 11.09 26.10
CA ALA A 224 -3.74 11.99 26.51
C ALA A 224 -3.38 13.49 26.42
N ALA A 225 -2.08 13.80 26.48
CA ALA A 225 -1.57 15.16 26.38
C ALA A 225 -1.25 15.62 24.94
N LEU A 226 -1.25 14.71 23.96
CA LEU A 226 -0.97 15.04 22.56
C LEU A 226 -1.92 16.13 22.02
N PRO A 227 -1.42 17.10 21.25
CA PRO A 227 -2.25 18.09 20.56
C PRO A 227 -3.37 17.43 19.74
N ALA A 228 -3.06 16.36 19.00
CA ALA A 228 -4.02 15.59 18.21
C ALA A 228 -5.18 15.05 19.06
N VAL A 229 -4.89 14.52 20.26
CA VAL A 229 -5.91 13.95 21.15
C VAL A 229 -6.79 15.05 21.76
N ARG A 230 -6.18 16.15 22.23
CA ARG A 230 -6.90 17.31 22.80
C ARG A 230 -7.79 17.98 21.76
N ALA A 231 -7.33 18.08 20.51
CA ALA A 231 -8.09 18.65 19.41
C ALA A 231 -9.08 17.67 18.75
N LYS A 232 -9.16 16.42 19.23
CA LYS A 232 -9.99 15.33 18.65
C LYS A 232 -9.61 15.00 17.19
N GLN A 233 -8.36 15.23 16.82
CA GLN A 233 -7.80 14.94 15.50
C GLN A 233 -7.11 13.55 15.48
N VAL A 234 -7.84 12.53 15.93
CA VAL A 234 -7.44 11.12 15.89
C VAL A 234 -8.34 10.41 14.90
N HIS A 235 -7.77 9.86 13.87
CA HIS A 235 -8.49 9.27 12.73
C HIS A 235 -8.05 7.84 12.48
N GLU A 236 -8.98 7.01 12.03
CA GLU A 236 -8.69 5.71 11.43
C GLU A 236 -8.75 5.86 9.92
N LEU A 237 -7.79 5.26 9.21
CA LEU A 237 -7.76 5.20 7.77
C LEU A 237 -7.68 3.76 7.33
N ASP A 238 -8.56 3.36 6.40
CA ASP A 238 -8.64 2.00 5.90
C ASP A 238 -7.29 1.56 5.28
N PRO A 239 -6.67 0.48 5.76
CA PRO A 239 -5.43 -0.06 5.19
C PRO A 239 -5.53 -0.36 3.68
N ALA A 240 -6.69 -0.77 3.20
CA ALA A 240 -6.90 -1.09 1.79
C ALA A 240 -6.71 0.11 0.84
N ILE A 241 -6.81 1.35 1.34
CA ILE A 241 -6.64 2.53 0.51
C ILE A 241 -5.31 3.27 0.75
N ILE A 242 -4.52 2.90 1.76
CA ILE A 242 -3.30 3.67 2.08
C ILE A 242 -2.05 2.79 2.25
N LEU A 243 -2.19 1.56 2.76
CA LEU A 243 -1.07 0.65 2.99
C LEU A 243 -0.78 -0.28 1.81
N GLN A 244 -1.61 -0.24 0.76
CA GLN A 244 -1.38 -0.97 -0.48
C GLN A 244 -0.61 -0.07 -1.44
N PRO A 245 0.67 -0.37 -1.78
CA PRO A 245 1.48 0.48 -2.65
C PRO A 245 1.08 0.34 -4.12
N GLY A 246 -0.10 0.84 -4.46
CA GLY A 246 -0.75 0.73 -5.76
C GLY A 246 -1.75 1.85 -6.04
N PRO A 247 -2.69 1.65 -6.98
CA PRO A 247 -3.63 2.68 -7.41
C PRO A 247 -4.47 3.31 -6.30
N ALA A 248 -4.91 2.50 -5.32
CA ALA A 248 -5.76 2.96 -4.22
C ALA A 248 -5.12 4.07 -3.40
N CYS A 249 -3.82 3.97 -3.06
CA CYS A 249 -3.16 4.97 -2.24
C CYS A 249 -2.95 6.30 -3.00
N LEU A 250 -2.80 6.25 -4.33
CA LEU A 250 -2.67 7.44 -5.20
C LEU A 250 -4.02 8.13 -5.46
N THR A 251 -5.13 7.51 -5.11
CA THR A 251 -6.49 8.01 -5.35
C THR A 251 -7.23 8.25 -4.05
N ASP A 252 -7.90 7.23 -3.53
CA ASP A 252 -8.75 7.34 -2.34
C ASP A 252 -7.94 7.61 -1.08
N GLY A 253 -6.73 7.02 -0.98
CA GLY A 253 -5.81 7.26 0.14
C GLY A 253 -5.36 8.73 0.21
N LEU A 254 -4.87 9.28 -0.90
CA LEU A 254 -4.49 10.69 -0.99
C LEU A 254 -5.66 11.62 -0.66
N LEU A 255 -6.83 11.36 -1.24
CA LEU A 255 -8.04 12.15 -0.98
C LEU A 255 -8.47 12.10 0.51
N ALA A 256 -8.35 10.94 1.15
CA ALA A 256 -8.66 10.78 2.56
C ALA A 256 -7.67 11.57 3.45
N LEU A 257 -6.37 11.53 3.12
CA LEU A 257 -5.36 12.34 3.81
C LEU A 257 -5.64 13.84 3.65
N GLU A 258 -5.94 14.31 2.43
CA GLU A 258 -6.31 15.71 2.19
C GLU A 258 -7.49 16.13 3.10
N ARG A 259 -8.59 15.36 3.12
CA ARG A 259 -9.78 15.63 3.94
C ARG A 259 -9.49 15.67 5.45
N ILE A 260 -8.57 14.84 5.93
CA ILE A 260 -8.18 14.84 7.35
C ILE A 260 -7.35 16.10 7.64
N ILE A 261 -6.36 16.37 6.80
CA ILE A 261 -5.41 17.48 7.00
C ILE A 261 -6.09 18.85 6.81
N GLU A 262 -7.11 18.96 5.95
CA GLU A 262 -7.88 20.19 5.74
C GLU A 262 -8.66 20.67 7.00
N ARG A 263 -8.91 19.77 7.95
CA ARG A 263 -9.66 20.09 9.18
C ARG A 263 -8.81 20.77 10.26
N VAL A 264 -7.50 20.91 10.02
CA VAL A 264 -6.51 21.44 10.94
C VAL A 264 -5.80 22.67 10.35
#